data_5958f2e446c6e085cb1eef0e25e42c7d
#
_entry.id   5958f2e446c6e085cb1eef0e25e42c7d
#
_cell.length_a   1.000
_cell.length_b   1.000
_cell.length_c   1.000
_cell.angle_alpha   90.00
_cell.angle_beta   90.00
_cell.angle_gamma   90.00
#
_symmetry.space_group_name_H-M   'P 1'
#
loop_
_entity.id
_entity.type
_entity.pdbx_description
1 polymer ?
#
loop_
_entity_poly.entity_id
_entity_poly.type
_entity_poly.pdbx_seq_one_letter_code
_entity_poly.pdbx_strand_id
1 'polypeptide(L)'
;ARVTVIVVNIWVGVPYTLLQLTGVLQNIPEELYEAAKVDGANALQIFFKITMPYMLYVTAPYLIVTFTGNVNNFNVIYLLSGGDPVTDLASTAGKTDLLVTWLYKLTIDKQYYNIGAVIGILTFIILAVGALLTYRNSKSYKEGEI
;
A
#
# COMPACT_ATOMS: atom_id res chain seq x y z
N ALA A 1 20.62 -5.21 1.73
CA ALA A 1 19.44 -6.07 1.66
C ALA A 1 18.11 -5.27 1.77
N ARG A 2 17.81 -4.55 2.89
CA ARG A 2 16.54 -3.82 3.05
C ARG A 2 16.29 -2.76 1.97
N VAL A 3 17.29 -1.94 1.65
CA VAL A 3 17.19 -0.92 0.60
C VAL A 3 16.88 -1.56 -0.75
N THR A 4 17.52 -2.66 -1.09
CA THR A 4 17.27 -3.39 -2.34
C THR A 4 15.84 -3.89 -2.42
N VAL A 5 15.31 -4.47 -1.33
CA VAL A 5 13.91 -4.91 -1.25
C VAL A 5 12.94 -3.74 -1.47
N ILE A 6 13.20 -2.59 -0.84
CA ILE A 6 12.35 -1.39 -1.00
C ILE A 6 12.37 -0.91 -2.46
N VAL A 7 13.54 -0.80 -3.07
CA VAL A 7 13.68 -0.34 -4.47
C VAL A 7 12.96 -1.29 -5.43
N VAL A 8 13.14 -2.60 -5.27
CA VAL A 8 12.46 -3.61 -6.10
C VAL A 8 10.95 -3.57 -5.89
N ASN A 9 10.49 -3.42 -4.66
CA ASN A 9 9.06 -3.32 -4.36
C ASN A 9 8.42 -2.09 -5.01
N ILE A 10 9.09 -0.94 -4.96
CA ILE A 10 8.64 0.28 -5.66
C ILE A 10 8.61 0.02 -7.17
N TRP A 11 9.67 -0.54 -7.75
CA TRP A 11 9.76 -0.82 -9.18
C TRP A 11 8.64 -1.75 -9.66
N VAL A 12 8.31 -2.79 -8.91
CA VAL A 12 7.20 -3.72 -9.22
C VAL A 12 5.84 -3.03 -9.09
N GLY A 13 5.67 -2.12 -8.12
CA GLY A 13 4.42 -1.42 -7.88
C GLY A 13 4.12 -0.29 -8.86
N VAL A 14 5.14 0.33 -9.46
CA VAL A 14 5.00 1.49 -10.35
C VAL A 14 4.07 1.23 -11.54
N PRO A 15 4.21 0.16 -12.34
CA PRO A 15 3.35 -0.05 -13.51
C PRO A 15 1.87 -0.13 -13.17
N TYR A 16 1.53 -0.84 -12.10
CA TYR A 16 0.15 -0.98 -11.65
C TYR A 16 -0.41 0.34 -11.13
N THR A 17 0.37 1.07 -10.34
CA THR A 17 -0.02 2.39 -9.81
C THR A 17 -0.21 3.39 -10.95
N LEU A 18 0.66 3.41 -11.95
CA LEU A 18 0.52 4.27 -13.14
C LEU A 18 -0.77 3.98 -13.89
N LEU A 19 -1.10 2.70 -14.10
CA LEU A 19 -2.34 2.32 -14.77
C LEU A 19 -3.57 2.82 -14.01
N GLN A 20 -3.61 2.64 -12.70
CA GLN A 20 -4.70 3.09 -11.84
C GLN A 20 -4.84 4.62 -11.86
N LEU A 21 -3.74 5.34 -11.67
CA LEU A 21 -3.75 6.80 -11.65
C LEU A 21 -4.11 7.40 -13.01
N THR A 22 -3.66 6.80 -14.10
CA THR A 22 -4.02 7.24 -15.46
C THR A 22 -5.52 7.11 -15.68
N GLY A 23 -6.14 6.00 -15.26
CA GLY A 23 -7.58 5.84 -15.34
C GLY A 23 -8.37 6.89 -14.54
N VAL A 24 -7.88 7.23 -13.34
CA VAL A 24 -8.50 8.29 -12.53
C VAL A 24 -8.36 9.66 -13.17
N LEU A 25 -7.18 9.98 -13.73
CA LEU A 25 -6.94 11.26 -14.42
C LEU A 25 -7.85 11.47 -15.63
N GLN A 26 -8.12 10.42 -16.39
CA GLN A 26 -9.01 10.46 -17.56
C GLN A 26 -10.49 10.70 -17.18
N ASN A 27 -10.87 10.46 -15.93
CA ASN A 27 -12.23 10.70 -15.45
C ASN A 27 -12.46 12.12 -14.87
N ILE A 28 -11.42 12.95 -14.81
CA ILE A 28 -11.59 14.36 -14.41
C ILE A 28 -12.27 15.12 -15.54
N PRO A 29 -13.44 15.77 -15.31
CA PRO A 29 -14.13 16.54 -16.33
C PRO A 29 -13.23 17.64 -16.92
N GLU A 30 -13.17 17.73 -18.26
CA GLU A 30 -12.33 18.69 -18.96
C GLU A 30 -12.77 20.13 -18.70
N GLU A 31 -14.07 20.33 -18.47
CA GLU A 31 -14.67 21.62 -18.15
C GLU A 31 -14.04 22.28 -16.90
N LEU A 32 -13.57 21.49 -15.94
CA LEU A 32 -12.88 22.03 -14.76
C LEU A 32 -11.55 22.65 -15.12
N TYR A 33 -10.84 22.05 -16.07
CA TYR A 33 -9.57 22.58 -16.58
C TYR A 33 -9.75 23.80 -17.44
N GLU A 34 -10.80 23.82 -18.27
CA GLU A 34 -11.15 24.97 -19.12
C GLU A 34 -11.57 26.17 -18.28
N ALA A 35 -12.46 25.98 -17.31
CA ALA A 35 -12.87 27.04 -16.40
C ALA A 35 -11.67 27.63 -15.64
N ALA A 36 -10.80 26.78 -15.11
CA ALA A 36 -9.60 27.25 -14.42
C ALA A 36 -8.65 28.05 -15.32
N LYS A 37 -8.53 27.69 -16.59
CA LYS A 37 -7.73 28.46 -17.57
C LYS A 37 -8.35 29.83 -17.88
N VAL A 38 -9.69 29.90 -18.00
CA VAL A 38 -10.43 31.16 -18.17
C VAL A 38 -10.20 32.08 -16.98
N ASP A 39 -10.18 31.51 -15.75
CA ASP A 39 -9.88 32.25 -14.52
C ASP A 39 -8.40 32.65 -14.38
N GLY A 40 -7.56 32.33 -15.37
CA GLY A 40 -6.13 32.68 -15.39
C GLY A 40 -5.24 31.80 -14.50
N ALA A 41 -5.71 30.60 -14.11
CA ALA A 41 -4.92 29.69 -13.31
C ALA A 41 -3.73 29.11 -14.12
N ASN A 42 -2.56 29.10 -13.51
CA ASN A 42 -1.37 28.45 -14.10
C ASN A 42 -1.40 26.93 -13.87
N ALA A 43 -0.54 26.18 -14.58
CA ALA A 43 -0.50 24.72 -14.52
C ALA A 43 -0.28 24.15 -13.09
N LEU A 44 0.53 24.82 -12.26
CA LEU A 44 0.76 24.40 -10.88
C LEU A 44 -0.48 24.61 -10.02
N GLN A 45 -1.19 25.73 -10.21
CA GLN A 45 -2.45 26.00 -9.51
C GLN A 45 -3.53 24.97 -9.87
N ILE A 46 -3.65 24.63 -11.15
CA ILE A 46 -4.55 23.59 -11.64
C ILE A 46 -4.18 22.24 -11.00
N PHE A 47 -2.93 21.87 -11.01
CA PHE A 47 -2.46 20.63 -10.43
C PHE A 47 -2.79 20.52 -8.92
N PHE A 48 -2.42 21.53 -8.13
CA PHE A 48 -2.62 21.45 -6.67
C PHE A 48 -4.04 21.72 -6.20
N LYS A 49 -4.84 22.49 -6.96
CA LYS A 49 -6.20 22.86 -6.55
C LYS A 49 -7.31 21.98 -7.16
N ILE A 50 -7.06 21.36 -8.32
CA ILE A 50 -8.06 20.55 -9.01
C ILE A 50 -7.59 19.09 -9.09
N THR A 51 -6.47 18.83 -9.77
CA THR A 51 -6.04 17.46 -10.07
C THR A 51 -5.70 16.67 -8.80
N MET A 52 -4.84 17.20 -7.94
CA MET A 52 -4.36 16.50 -6.75
C MET A 52 -5.48 16.19 -5.73
N PRO A 53 -6.37 17.12 -5.36
CA PRO A 53 -7.47 16.84 -4.44
C PRO A 53 -8.43 15.80 -4.99
N TYR A 54 -8.78 15.88 -6.28
CA TYR A 54 -9.65 14.92 -6.94
C TYR A 54 -9.02 13.52 -6.94
N MET A 55 -7.75 13.42 -7.33
CA MET A 55 -7.03 12.15 -7.33
C MET A 55 -6.97 11.53 -5.94
N LEU A 56 -6.60 12.29 -4.90
CA LEU A 56 -6.53 11.79 -3.53
C LEU A 56 -7.90 11.31 -3.03
N TYR A 57 -8.96 12.02 -3.41
CA TYR A 57 -10.32 11.61 -3.06
C TYR A 57 -10.70 10.25 -3.66
N VAL A 58 -10.53 10.11 -4.98
CA VAL A 58 -10.91 8.88 -5.71
C VAL A 58 -9.99 7.72 -5.39
N THR A 59 -8.68 7.97 -5.17
CA THR A 59 -7.70 6.91 -4.91
C THR A 59 -7.56 6.54 -3.44
N ALA A 60 -8.24 7.21 -2.52
CA ALA A 60 -8.14 6.91 -1.08
C ALA A 60 -8.35 5.43 -0.73
N PRO A 61 -9.39 4.72 -1.23
CA PRO A 61 -9.55 3.30 -0.98
C PRO A 61 -8.39 2.46 -1.52
N TYR A 62 -7.91 2.79 -2.73
CA TYR A 62 -6.75 2.13 -3.35
C TYR A 62 -5.48 2.30 -2.52
N LEU A 63 -5.21 3.50 -2.00
CA LEU A 63 -4.05 3.76 -1.16
C LEU A 63 -4.08 2.95 0.14
N ILE A 64 -5.24 2.79 0.76
CA ILE A 64 -5.42 1.96 1.97
C ILE A 64 -5.12 0.50 1.66
N VAL A 65 -5.68 -0.03 0.57
CA VAL A 65 -5.44 -1.42 0.14
C VAL A 65 -3.97 -1.64 -0.20
N THR A 66 -3.34 -0.71 -0.91
CA THR A 66 -1.92 -0.77 -1.26
C THR A 66 -1.03 -0.72 -0.02
N PHE A 67 -1.31 0.14 0.94
CA PHE A 67 -0.58 0.20 2.21
C PHE A 67 -0.68 -1.14 2.96
N THR A 68 -1.89 -1.65 3.13
CA THR A 68 -2.15 -2.94 3.81
C THR A 68 -1.44 -4.09 3.09
N GLY A 69 -1.49 -4.11 1.75
CA GLY A 69 -0.82 -5.10 0.91
C GLY A 69 0.71 -5.04 1.02
N ASN A 70 1.28 -3.84 1.19
CA ASN A 70 2.73 -3.68 1.39
C ASN A 70 3.19 -4.14 2.78
N VAL A 71 2.40 -3.93 3.82
CA VAL A 71 2.70 -4.49 5.16
C VAL A 71 2.67 -6.02 5.14
N ASN A 72 1.79 -6.59 4.32
CA ASN A 72 1.62 -8.05 4.18
C ASN A 72 2.22 -8.58 2.85
N ASN A 73 3.31 -7.97 2.36
CA ASN A 73 3.93 -8.33 1.09
C ASN A 73 4.79 -9.58 1.21
N PHE A 74 4.20 -10.73 0.90
CA PHE A 74 4.90 -12.01 0.89
C PHE A 74 5.83 -12.15 -0.32
N ASN A 75 5.30 -11.90 -1.51
CA ASN A 75 5.93 -12.31 -2.77
C ASN A 75 7.29 -11.65 -3.00
N VAL A 76 7.38 -10.32 -2.85
CA VAL A 76 8.63 -9.59 -3.12
C VAL A 76 9.72 -10.02 -2.14
N ILE A 77 9.39 -10.16 -0.86
CA ILE A 77 10.37 -10.58 0.15
C ILE A 77 10.81 -12.02 -0.08
N TYR A 78 9.85 -12.92 -0.26
CA TYR A 78 10.12 -14.35 -0.40
C TYR A 78 10.93 -14.66 -1.66
N LEU A 79 10.55 -14.11 -2.81
CA LEU A 79 11.22 -14.37 -4.09
C LEU A 79 12.57 -13.67 -4.22
N LEU A 80 12.75 -12.50 -3.59
CA LEU A 80 13.99 -11.73 -3.72
C LEU A 80 15.06 -12.16 -2.72
N SER A 81 14.70 -12.42 -1.47
CA SER A 81 15.67 -12.65 -0.39
C SER A 81 15.35 -13.85 0.50
N GLY A 82 14.15 -14.43 0.40
CA GLY A 82 13.67 -15.42 1.35
C GLY A 82 13.64 -14.94 2.80
N GLY A 83 13.71 -13.60 3.02
CA GLY A 83 13.83 -12.98 4.34
C GLY A 83 15.26 -12.80 4.86
N ASP A 84 16.26 -13.31 4.15
CA ASP A 84 17.68 -13.26 4.55
C ASP A 84 18.27 -11.82 4.57
N PRO A 85 19.42 -11.62 5.24
CA PRO A 85 20.20 -12.58 6.02
C PRO A 85 19.64 -12.81 7.43
N VAL A 86 19.72 -14.04 7.92
CA VAL A 86 19.55 -14.35 9.35
C VAL A 86 20.84 -14.01 10.07
N THR A 87 20.77 -13.12 11.05
CA THR A 87 21.95 -12.62 11.78
C THR A 87 22.10 -13.18 13.18
N ASP A 88 21.04 -13.74 13.71
CA ASP A 88 21.05 -14.38 15.02
C ASP A 88 20.62 -15.85 14.85
N LEU A 89 21.48 -16.77 15.24
CA LEU A 89 21.20 -18.21 15.19
C LEU A 89 20.04 -18.63 16.10
N ALA A 90 19.73 -17.82 17.10
CA ALA A 90 18.57 -18.04 17.98
C ALA A 90 17.26 -17.52 17.36
N SER A 91 17.35 -16.63 16.38
CA SER A 91 16.19 -16.07 15.68
C SER A 91 15.90 -16.84 14.40
N THR A 92 14.64 -17.19 14.19
CA THR A 92 14.16 -17.74 12.92
C THR A 92 13.79 -16.66 11.91
N ALA A 93 13.74 -15.39 12.33
CA ALA A 93 13.45 -14.24 11.48
C ALA A 93 14.73 -13.65 10.89
N GLY A 94 14.72 -13.36 9.60
CA GLY A 94 15.80 -12.65 8.92
C GLY A 94 15.60 -11.14 8.89
N LYS A 95 16.63 -10.41 8.48
CA LYS A 95 16.63 -8.94 8.45
C LYS A 95 15.65 -8.32 7.44
N THR A 96 15.26 -9.07 6.44
CA THR A 96 14.31 -8.62 5.42
C THR A 96 12.93 -9.25 5.58
N ASP A 97 12.73 -10.13 6.56
CA ASP A 97 11.42 -10.72 6.84
C ASP A 97 10.40 -9.66 7.24
N LEU A 98 9.20 -9.82 6.70
CA LEU A 98 7.97 -9.27 7.25
C LEU A 98 7.28 -10.33 8.11
N LEU A 99 6.27 -9.94 8.88
CA LEU A 99 5.52 -10.90 9.71
C LEU A 99 4.95 -12.04 8.88
N VAL A 100 4.48 -11.79 7.65
CA VAL A 100 3.91 -12.80 6.77
C VAL A 100 4.96 -13.79 6.25
N THR A 101 6.16 -13.35 5.90
CA THR A 101 7.23 -14.26 5.44
C THR A 101 7.81 -15.06 6.59
N TRP A 102 7.94 -14.45 7.75
CA TRP A 102 8.35 -15.16 8.97
C TRP A 102 7.30 -16.17 9.42
N LEU A 103 6.01 -15.83 9.40
CA LEU A 103 4.90 -16.75 9.64
C LEU A 103 4.98 -17.97 8.72
N TYR A 104 5.25 -17.75 7.43
CA TYR A 104 5.42 -18.84 6.47
C TYR A 104 6.56 -19.79 6.88
N LYS A 105 7.73 -19.27 7.21
CA LYS A 105 8.86 -20.07 7.71
C LYS A 105 8.52 -20.84 8.97
N LEU A 106 7.83 -20.22 9.92
CA LEU A 106 7.41 -20.88 11.16
C LEU A 106 6.43 -22.02 10.91
N THR A 107 5.51 -21.87 9.96
CA THR A 107 4.47 -22.87 9.68
C THR A 107 4.98 -23.98 8.75
N ILE A 108 5.67 -23.65 7.67
CA ILE A 108 6.08 -24.61 6.66
C ILE A 108 7.40 -25.28 7.03
N ASP A 109 8.42 -24.49 7.40
CA ASP A 109 9.77 -25.04 7.65
C ASP A 109 9.90 -25.63 9.06
N LYS A 110 9.27 -24.98 10.07
CA LYS A 110 9.38 -25.36 11.48
C LYS A 110 8.17 -26.10 12.04
N GLN A 111 7.05 -26.12 11.32
CA GLN A 111 5.78 -26.74 11.73
C GLN A 111 5.24 -26.21 13.08
N TYR A 112 5.56 -24.97 13.44
CA TYR A 112 5.07 -24.28 14.63
C TYR A 112 3.72 -23.62 14.35
N TYR A 113 2.72 -24.42 14.02
CA TYR A 113 1.39 -23.95 13.60
C TYR A 113 0.72 -23.05 14.63
N ASN A 114 0.88 -23.35 15.92
CA ASN A 114 0.28 -22.55 17.00
C ASN A 114 0.82 -21.11 17.00
N ILE A 115 2.13 -20.94 16.86
CA ILE A 115 2.78 -19.63 16.83
C ILE A 115 2.39 -18.91 15.54
N GLY A 116 2.40 -19.62 14.41
CA GLY A 116 1.97 -19.08 13.13
C GLY A 116 0.52 -18.56 13.17
N ALA A 117 -0.39 -19.31 13.75
CA ALA A 117 -1.79 -18.90 13.91
C ALA A 117 -1.94 -17.61 14.74
N VAL A 118 -1.21 -17.51 15.85
CA VAL A 118 -1.22 -16.30 16.69
C VAL A 118 -0.71 -15.09 15.93
N ILE A 119 0.43 -15.21 15.22
CA ILE A 119 0.99 -14.12 14.41
C ILE A 119 0.01 -13.70 13.32
N GLY A 120 -0.62 -14.67 12.64
CA GLY A 120 -1.61 -14.41 11.60
C GLY A 120 -2.82 -13.62 12.12
N ILE A 121 -3.39 -14.03 13.25
CA ILE A 121 -4.52 -13.36 13.87
C ILE A 121 -4.15 -11.95 14.33
N LEU A 122 -3.01 -11.78 15.00
CA LEU A 122 -2.55 -10.46 15.45
C LEU A 122 -2.31 -9.52 14.27
N THR A 123 -1.65 -9.99 13.21
CA THR A 123 -1.41 -9.21 12.00
C THR A 123 -2.73 -8.79 11.36
N PHE A 124 -3.69 -9.72 11.25
CA PHE A 124 -5.02 -9.43 10.73
C PHE A 124 -5.73 -8.34 11.55
N ILE A 125 -5.76 -8.47 12.89
CA ILE A 125 -6.43 -7.49 13.74
C ILE A 125 -5.80 -6.10 13.59
N ILE A 126 -4.47 -6.00 13.61
CA ILE A 126 -3.77 -4.72 13.48
C ILE A 126 -4.07 -4.07 12.13
N LEU A 127 -4.00 -4.84 11.04
CA LEU A 127 -4.26 -4.32 9.69
C LEU A 127 -5.74 -3.96 9.50
N ALA A 128 -6.66 -4.79 10.00
CA ALA A 128 -8.10 -4.53 9.90
C ALA A 128 -8.50 -3.26 10.66
N VAL A 129 -8.03 -3.10 11.89
CA VAL A 129 -8.29 -1.90 12.70
C VAL A 129 -7.68 -0.66 12.04
N GLY A 130 -6.43 -0.72 11.59
CA GLY A 130 -5.77 0.38 10.88
C GLY A 130 -6.49 0.78 9.60
N ALA A 131 -6.88 -0.19 8.78
CA ALA A 131 -7.62 0.04 7.54
C ALA A 131 -9.01 0.64 7.81
N LEU A 132 -9.77 0.11 8.78
CA LEU A 132 -11.09 0.62 9.14
C LEU A 132 -11.03 2.07 9.68
N LEU A 133 -10.08 2.37 10.57
CA LEU A 133 -9.91 3.72 11.10
C LEU A 133 -9.54 4.71 9.99
N THR A 134 -8.64 4.33 9.10
CA THR A 134 -8.22 5.17 7.98
C THR A 134 -9.37 5.38 6.99
N TYR A 135 -10.09 4.31 6.66
CA TYR A 135 -11.23 4.38 5.74
C TYR A 135 -12.36 5.28 6.28
N ARG A 136 -12.77 5.08 7.55
CA ARG A 136 -13.81 5.92 8.18
C ARG A 136 -13.44 7.40 8.26
N ASN A 137 -12.15 7.73 8.36
CA ASN A 137 -11.68 9.11 8.36
C ASN A 137 -11.47 9.69 6.94
N SER A 138 -11.56 8.87 5.91
CA SER A 138 -11.45 9.28 4.52
C SER A 138 -12.64 10.14 4.10
N LYS A 139 -12.39 11.16 3.28
CA LYS A 139 -13.45 11.98 2.67
C LYS A 139 -14.36 11.15 1.79
N SER A 140 -13.82 10.14 1.09
CA SER A 140 -14.61 9.23 0.25
C SER A 140 -15.70 8.47 1.02
N TYR A 141 -15.45 8.14 2.28
CA TYR A 141 -16.47 7.53 3.14
C TYR A 141 -17.54 8.53 3.57
N LYS A 142 -17.12 9.71 4.02
CA LYS A 142 -18.01 10.75 4.56
C LYS A 142 -18.96 11.36 3.52
N GLU A 143 -18.54 11.41 2.26
CA GLU A 143 -19.34 11.95 1.16
C GLU A 143 -20.14 10.87 0.41
N GLY A 144 -19.86 9.60 0.62
CA GLY A 144 -20.64 8.48 0.07
C GLY A 144 -21.85 8.09 0.91
N GLU A 145 -22.06 8.71 2.07
CA GLU A 145 -23.25 8.54 2.92
C GLU A 145 -24.36 9.59 2.61
N ILE A 146 -24.19 10.44 1.59
CA ILE A 146 -25.20 11.35 1.06
C ILE A 146 -25.71 10.77 -0.25
#